data_4b6f228825d49f69f2a4536c643cfa30
#
_entry.id   4b6f228825d49f69f2a4536c643cfa30
#
_cell.length_a   1.000
_cell.length_b   1.000
_cell.length_c   1.000
_cell.angle_alpha   90.00
_cell.angle_beta   90.00
_cell.angle_gamma   90.00
#
_symmetry.space_group_name_H-M   'P 1'
#
loop_
_entity.id
_entity.type
_entity.pdbx_description
1 polymer ?
#
loop_
_entity_poly.entity_id
_entity_poly.type
_entity_poly.pdbx_seq_one_letter_code
_entity_poly.pdbx_strand_id
1 'polypeptide(L)'
;MVLSEKRELFEKLLEQIQLEEVEKNHPLISAGEMERVVVHRKSRLWEFTLHFTQILPIMLYRSLLQNLTLAFKDIAQIRLTIKADDQQFDEKLLQDYWAQALESQQCDTPLAQQVLKTQVPILKEKKIVLPVDSNGAINYLKQQYLPLVETLFVSYGFPKFRIEPEIDEEQAERVLKLFEERKQEQAEAFMKQAAESLIVHEQKKKERKEQLPVL
;
A
#
# COMPACT_ATOMS: atom_id res chain seq x y z
N MET A 1 6.11 -7.38 -42.32
CA MET A 1 5.50 -8.10 -41.18
C MET A 1 4.22 -7.35 -40.85
N VAL A 2 3.06 -7.96 -41.02
CA VAL A 2 1.78 -7.31 -40.73
C VAL A 2 1.67 -7.26 -39.21
N LEU A 3 1.54 -6.06 -38.64
CA LEU A 3 1.27 -5.88 -37.21
C LEU A 3 -0.09 -6.53 -36.86
N SER A 4 -0.21 -7.12 -35.69
CA SER A 4 -1.52 -7.59 -35.22
C SER A 4 -2.44 -6.39 -34.99
N GLU A 5 -3.75 -6.55 -35.22
CA GLU A 5 -4.72 -5.50 -34.95
C GLU A 5 -4.60 -4.95 -33.51
N LYS A 6 -4.30 -5.83 -32.56
CA LYS A 6 -4.07 -5.47 -31.15
C LYS A 6 -2.86 -4.56 -30.96
N ARG A 7 -1.84 -4.77 -31.76
CA ARG A 7 -0.63 -3.95 -31.76
C ARG A 7 -0.90 -2.56 -32.32
N GLU A 8 -1.61 -2.48 -33.45
CA GLU A 8 -2.00 -1.19 -34.04
C GLU A 8 -2.87 -0.36 -33.09
N LEU A 9 -3.79 -1.02 -32.37
CA LEU A 9 -4.62 -0.34 -31.37
C LEU A 9 -3.78 0.19 -30.20
N PHE A 10 -2.77 -0.57 -29.77
CA PHE A 10 -1.86 -0.10 -28.72
C PHE A 10 -1.00 1.09 -29.18
N GLU A 11 -0.48 1.06 -30.39
CA GLU A 11 0.26 2.19 -30.97
C GLU A 11 -0.60 3.46 -31.04
N LYS A 12 -1.84 3.36 -31.51
CA LYS A 12 -2.80 4.47 -31.51
C LYS A 12 -3.08 4.99 -30.09
N LEU A 13 -3.12 4.12 -29.09
CA LEU A 13 -3.25 4.52 -27.70
C LEU A 13 -2.01 5.30 -27.25
N LEU A 14 -0.81 4.79 -27.56
CA LEU A 14 0.46 5.46 -27.21
C LEU A 14 0.60 6.86 -27.86
N GLU A 15 0.00 7.07 -29.03
CA GLU A 15 -0.06 8.40 -29.66
C GLU A 15 -0.97 9.37 -28.90
N GLN A 16 -2.03 8.88 -28.27
CA GLN A 16 -2.99 9.70 -27.51
C GLN A 16 -2.49 10.05 -26.11
N ILE A 17 -1.68 9.19 -25.51
CA ILE A 17 -1.11 9.41 -24.18
C ILE A 17 0.29 10.04 -24.32
N GLN A 18 0.59 11.01 -23.47
CA GLN A 18 1.85 11.77 -23.53
C GLN A 18 2.98 11.04 -22.78
N LEU A 19 3.36 9.84 -23.26
CA LEU A 19 4.55 9.16 -22.76
C LEU A 19 5.81 9.86 -23.25
N GLU A 20 6.87 9.84 -22.44
CA GLU A 20 8.18 10.30 -22.88
C GLU A 20 8.74 9.41 -23.99
N GLU A 21 9.54 9.99 -24.90
CA GLU A 21 10.11 9.25 -26.03
C GLU A 21 11.00 8.06 -25.56
N VAL A 22 11.68 8.21 -24.44
CA VAL A 22 12.49 7.12 -23.84
C VAL A 22 11.60 5.95 -23.42
N GLU A 23 10.44 6.23 -22.86
CA GLU A 23 9.49 5.21 -22.41
C GLU A 23 8.79 4.54 -23.61
N LYS A 24 8.37 5.31 -24.62
CA LYS A 24 7.78 4.77 -25.86
C LYS A 24 8.72 3.80 -26.56
N ASN A 25 10.02 4.13 -26.59
CA ASN A 25 11.06 3.33 -27.24
C ASN A 25 11.58 2.19 -26.34
N HIS A 26 11.09 2.05 -25.11
CA HIS A 26 11.48 0.95 -24.25
C HIS A 26 11.05 -0.39 -24.86
N PRO A 27 11.91 -1.43 -24.92
CA PRO A 27 11.60 -2.69 -25.61
C PRO A 27 10.30 -3.34 -25.16
N LEU A 28 9.94 -3.26 -23.88
CA LEU A 28 8.69 -3.81 -23.35
C LEU A 28 7.48 -3.04 -23.89
N ILE A 29 7.53 -1.71 -23.89
CA ILE A 29 6.44 -0.88 -24.43
C ILE A 29 6.32 -1.10 -25.93
N SER A 30 7.45 -1.12 -26.63
CA SER A 30 7.44 -1.36 -28.07
C SER A 30 6.98 -2.77 -28.48
N ALA A 31 6.98 -3.76 -27.60
CA ALA A 31 6.43 -5.10 -27.82
C ALA A 31 5.02 -5.28 -27.24
N GLY A 32 4.46 -4.28 -26.59
CA GLY A 32 3.16 -4.37 -25.94
C GLY A 32 1.97 -4.44 -26.92
N GLU A 33 0.86 -4.98 -26.49
CA GLU A 33 -0.40 -5.10 -27.23
C GLU A 33 -1.60 -4.67 -26.38
N MET A 34 -2.63 -4.11 -27.02
CA MET A 34 -3.91 -3.86 -26.39
C MET A 34 -4.80 -5.09 -26.54
N GLU A 35 -5.05 -5.81 -25.46
CA GLU A 35 -5.91 -6.99 -25.51
C GLU A 35 -7.38 -6.62 -25.50
N ARG A 36 -7.78 -5.69 -24.65
CA ARG A 36 -9.17 -5.30 -24.49
C ARG A 36 -9.33 -3.94 -23.84
N VAL A 37 -10.40 -3.24 -24.24
CA VAL A 37 -10.92 -2.05 -23.52
C VAL A 37 -12.39 -2.31 -23.21
N VAL A 38 -12.77 -2.11 -21.94
CA VAL A 38 -14.17 -2.21 -21.50
C VAL A 38 -14.62 -0.84 -20.99
N VAL A 39 -15.72 -0.35 -21.53
CA VAL A 39 -16.27 0.96 -21.21
C VAL A 39 -17.55 0.81 -20.40
N HIS A 40 -17.51 1.12 -19.13
CA HIS A 40 -18.66 1.16 -18.24
C HIS A 40 -19.27 2.55 -18.22
N ARG A 41 -20.22 2.83 -19.12
CA ARG A 41 -20.81 4.16 -19.31
C ARG A 41 -21.45 4.74 -18.06
N LYS A 42 -22.17 3.89 -17.28
CA LYS A 42 -22.88 4.34 -16.06
C LYS A 42 -21.93 4.81 -14.95
N SER A 43 -20.85 4.08 -14.74
CA SER A 43 -19.84 4.37 -13.71
C SER A 43 -18.71 5.26 -14.18
N ARG A 44 -18.69 5.62 -15.47
CA ARG A 44 -17.57 6.33 -16.11
C ARG A 44 -16.23 5.65 -15.81
N LEU A 45 -16.19 4.34 -15.91
CA LEU A 45 -14.98 3.53 -15.70
C LEU A 45 -14.55 2.91 -17.02
N TRP A 46 -13.30 3.11 -17.40
CA TRP A 46 -12.67 2.45 -18.54
C TRP A 46 -11.60 1.50 -18.04
N GLU A 47 -11.73 0.24 -18.41
CA GLU A 47 -10.79 -0.82 -18.03
C GLU A 47 -9.95 -1.18 -19.25
N PHE A 48 -8.66 -0.90 -19.18
CA PHE A 48 -7.68 -1.28 -20.19
C PHE A 48 -7.00 -2.56 -19.77
N THR A 49 -6.95 -3.56 -20.64
CA THR A 49 -6.12 -4.75 -20.48
C THR A 49 -5.03 -4.72 -21.53
N LEU A 50 -3.79 -4.55 -21.08
CA LEU A 50 -2.60 -4.54 -21.91
C LEU A 50 -1.80 -5.82 -21.71
N HIS A 51 -1.15 -6.28 -22.76
CA HIS A 51 -0.37 -7.50 -22.76
C HIS A 51 1.10 -7.18 -23.09
N PHE A 52 2.01 -7.74 -22.32
CA PHE A 52 3.45 -7.55 -22.47
C PHE A 52 4.17 -8.90 -22.35
N THR A 53 5.42 -8.96 -22.81
CA THR A 53 6.23 -10.17 -22.75
C THR A 53 6.67 -10.55 -21.34
N GLN A 54 6.73 -9.58 -20.43
CA GLN A 54 7.07 -9.79 -19.01
C GLN A 54 6.40 -8.73 -18.13
N ILE A 55 6.45 -8.91 -16.80
CA ILE A 55 5.95 -7.92 -15.84
C ILE A 55 6.71 -6.61 -16.06
N LEU A 56 5.98 -5.50 -16.15
CA LEU A 56 6.59 -4.19 -16.36
C LEU A 56 7.39 -3.76 -15.12
N PRO A 57 8.54 -3.07 -15.29
CA PRO A 57 9.12 -2.29 -14.22
C PRO A 57 8.12 -1.27 -13.67
N ILE A 58 8.11 -1.07 -12.35
CA ILE A 58 7.12 -0.21 -11.68
C ILE A 58 7.05 1.20 -12.25
N MET A 59 8.17 1.77 -12.68
CA MET A 59 8.20 3.10 -13.27
C MET A 59 7.42 3.18 -14.58
N LEU A 60 7.55 2.17 -15.45
CA LEU A 60 6.80 2.10 -16.70
C LEU A 60 5.30 1.88 -16.45
N TYR A 61 4.94 1.04 -15.47
CA TYR A 61 3.55 0.86 -15.07
C TYR A 61 2.94 2.17 -14.57
N ARG A 62 3.63 2.87 -13.66
CA ARG A 62 3.18 4.16 -13.11
C ARG A 62 3.03 5.21 -14.20
N SER A 63 3.99 5.31 -15.09
CA SER A 63 3.94 6.25 -16.20
C SER A 63 2.76 5.96 -17.13
N LEU A 64 2.55 4.71 -17.55
CA LEU A 64 1.39 4.30 -18.33
C LEU A 64 0.07 4.66 -17.64
N LEU A 65 -0.08 4.29 -16.37
CA LEU A 65 -1.31 4.56 -15.60
C LEU A 65 -1.55 6.05 -15.43
N GLN A 66 -0.52 6.82 -15.13
CA GLN A 66 -0.62 8.28 -14.97
C GLN A 66 -1.01 8.95 -16.28
N ASN A 67 -0.34 8.63 -17.40
CA ASN A 67 -0.61 9.24 -18.68
C ASN A 67 -1.99 8.84 -19.23
N LEU A 68 -2.41 7.58 -19.04
CA LEU A 68 -3.78 7.14 -19.32
C LEU A 68 -4.80 7.94 -18.50
N THR A 69 -4.56 8.08 -17.20
CA THR A 69 -5.45 8.84 -16.32
C THR A 69 -5.54 10.30 -16.72
N LEU A 70 -4.43 10.93 -17.09
CA LEU A 70 -4.39 12.32 -17.55
C LEU A 70 -5.11 12.51 -18.90
N ALA A 71 -4.89 11.60 -19.83
CA ALA A 71 -5.52 11.68 -21.16
C ALA A 71 -7.04 11.58 -21.12
N PHE A 72 -7.58 10.81 -20.18
CA PHE A 72 -9.02 10.55 -20.06
C PHE A 72 -9.68 11.13 -18.80
N LYS A 73 -8.99 12.00 -18.06
CA LYS A 73 -9.43 12.56 -16.75
C LYS A 73 -10.84 13.15 -16.76
N ASP A 74 -11.24 13.81 -17.86
CA ASP A 74 -12.53 14.49 -17.99
C ASP A 74 -13.65 13.52 -18.45
N ILE A 75 -13.28 12.33 -18.90
CA ILE A 75 -14.19 11.35 -19.51
C ILE A 75 -14.50 10.21 -18.56
N ALA A 76 -13.47 9.61 -17.94
CA ALA A 76 -13.62 8.40 -17.16
C ALA A 76 -12.51 8.22 -16.11
N GLN A 77 -12.80 7.40 -15.10
CA GLN A 77 -11.78 6.80 -14.25
C GLN A 77 -11.10 5.65 -15.01
N ILE A 78 -9.82 5.50 -14.83
CA ILE A 78 -9.04 4.48 -15.53
C ILE A 78 -8.69 3.34 -14.58
N ARG A 79 -8.91 2.11 -15.04
CA ARG A 79 -8.37 0.89 -14.46
C ARG A 79 -7.46 0.23 -15.48
N LEU A 80 -6.21 -0.01 -15.08
CA LEU A 80 -5.22 -0.66 -15.92
C LEU A 80 -4.94 -2.06 -15.38
N THR A 81 -5.06 -3.05 -16.25
CA THR A 81 -4.71 -4.44 -15.99
C THR A 81 -3.61 -4.85 -16.96
N ILE A 82 -2.55 -5.41 -16.44
CA ILE A 82 -1.44 -5.95 -17.21
C ILE A 82 -1.57 -7.48 -17.26
N LYS A 83 -1.27 -8.06 -18.40
CA LYS A 83 -1.00 -9.48 -18.57
C LYS A 83 0.44 -9.63 -19.03
N ALA A 84 1.16 -10.59 -18.49
CA ALA A 84 2.53 -10.88 -18.85
C ALA A 84 2.67 -12.35 -19.26
N ASP A 85 3.44 -12.64 -20.32
CA ASP A 85 3.77 -14.00 -20.73
C ASP A 85 4.74 -14.64 -19.75
N ASP A 86 5.85 -13.94 -19.48
CA ASP A 86 6.79 -14.31 -18.42
C ASP A 86 6.42 -13.59 -17.13
N GLN A 87 5.99 -14.36 -16.15
CA GLN A 87 5.54 -13.89 -14.84
C GLN A 87 6.62 -14.10 -13.77
N GLN A 88 7.88 -14.28 -14.17
CA GLN A 88 8.98 -14.32 -13.20
C GLN A 88 9.22 -12.94 -12.59
N PHE A 89 9.50 -12.92 -11.31
CA PHE A 89 9.79 -11.70 -10.55
C PHE A 89 10.80 -11.98 -9.44
N ASP A 90 11.55 -10.96 -9.09
CA ASP A 90 12.44 -10.95 -7.94
C ASP A 90 11.82 -10.24 -6.75
N GLU A 91 12.51 -10.26 -5.62
CA GLU A 91 12.07 -9.61 -4.39
C GLU A 91 11.94 -8.10 -4.55
N LYS A 92 12.83 -7.48 -5.32
CA LYS A 92 12.79 -6.04 -5.56
C LYS A 92 11.53 -5.63 -6.31
N LEU A 93 11.19 -6.32 -7.39
CA LEU A 93 9.97 -6.06 -8.15
C LEU A 93 8.73 -6.28 -7.30
N LEU A 94 8.71 -7.33 -6.47
CA LEU A 94 7.64 -7.58 -5.50
C LEU A 94 7.46 -6.39 -4.54
N GLN A 95 8.55 -5.88 -3.96
CA GLN A 95 8.52 -4.77 -3.02
C GLN A 95 8.09 -3.45 -3.67
N ASP A 96 8.56 -3.17 -4.89
CA ASP A 96 8.15 -1.99 -5.65
C ASP A 96 6.63 -1.98 -5.91
N TYR A 97 6.06 -3.13 -6.27
CA TYR A 97 4.62 -3.28 -6.48
C TYR A 97 3.83 -3.38 -5.18
N TRP A 98 4.45 -3.82 -4.08
CA TRP A 98 3.84 -3.77 -2.76
C TRP A 98 3.50 -2.33 -2.36
N ALA A 99 4.45 -1.42 -2.47
CA ALA A 99 4.22 -0.01 -2.21
C ALA A 99 3.08 0.55 -3.09
N GLN A 100 3.06 0.20 -4.38
CA GLN A 100 1.99 0.60 -5.31
C GLN A 100 0.61 0.06 -4.89
N ALA A 101 0.55 -1.19 -4.44
CA ALA A 101 -0.71 -1.80 -3.98
C ALA A 101 -1.26 -1.10 -2.74
N LEU A 102 -0.39 -0.71 -1.82
CA LEU A 102 -0.78 0.03 -0.60
C LEU A 102 -1.25 1.46 -0.86
N GLU A 103 -0.73 2.10 -1.91
CA GLU A 103 -1.18 3.43 -2.35
C GLU A 103 -2.54 3.39 -3.07
N SER A 104 -2.99 2.20 -3.49
CA SER A 104 -4.28 2.05 -4.17
C SER A 104 -5.44 2.31 -3.21
N GLN A 105 -6.48 3.01 -3.69
CA GLN A 105 -7.68 3.33 -2.91
C GLN A 105 -8.43 2.10 -2.36
N GLN A 106 -8.13 0.92 -2.86
CA GLN A 106 -8.78 -0.33 -2.42
C GLN A 106 -8.25 -0.83 -1.06
N CYS A 107 -7.08 -0.33 -0.63
CA CYS A 107 -6.44 -0.70 0.64
C CYS A 107 -6.58 0.40 1.71
N ASP A 108 -7.53 1.33 1.56
CA ASP A 108 -7.58 2.57 2.34
C ASP A 108 -8.33 2.43 3.67
N THR A 109 -7.87 1.54 4.56
CA THR A 109 -8.26 1.66 5.96
C THR A 109 -7.06 2.07 6.82
N PRO A 110 -7.25 2.99 7.78
CA PRO A 110 -6.17 3.53 8.60
C PRO A 110 -5.35 2.46 9.32
N LEU A 111 -6.01 1.41 9.81
CA LEU A 111 -5.33 0.33 10.54
C LEU A 111 -4.44 -0.52 9.63
N ALA A 112 -4.93 -0.86 8.44
CA ALA A 112 -4.12 -1.63 7.49
C ALA A 112 -2.96 -0.83 6.95
N GLN A 113 -3.17 0.43 6.62
CA GLN A 113 -2.08 1.31 6.20
C GLN A 113 -1.00 1.43 7.27
N GLN A 114 -1.37 1.48 8.54
CA GLN A 114 -0.41 1.55 9.63
C GLN A 114 0.41 0.26 9.77
N VAL A 115 -0.23 -0.91 9.70
CA VAL A 115 0.44 -2.21 9.80
C VAL A 115 1.23 -2.51 8.53
N LEU A 116 0.64 -2.30 7.35
CA LEU A 116 1.24 -2.72 6.09
C LEU A 116 2.34 -1.77 5.57
N LYS A 117 2.31 -0.47 5.92
CA LYS A 117 3.37 0.48 5.51
C LYS A 117 4.73 0.18 6.14
N THR A 118 4.73 -0.42 7.30
CA THR A 118 5.96 -0.78 8.02
C THR A 118 6.46 -2.18 7.68
N GLN A 119 5.64 -2.99 7.00
CA GLN A 119 5.94 -4.37 6.67
C GLN A 119 6.20 -4.51 5.18
N VAL A 120 7.30 -5.19 4.84
CA VAL A 120 7.70 -5.43 3.46
C VAL A 120 7.68 -6.94 3.22
N PRO A 121 7.03 -7.42 2.15
CA PRO A 121 7.02 -8.83 1.84
C PRO A 121 8.41 -9.31 1.43
N ILE A 122 8.74 -10.52 1.84
CA ILE A 122 10.01 -11.20 1.58
C ILE A 122 9.74 -12.43 0.72
N LEU A 123 10.57 -12.65 -0.28
CA LEU A 123 10.50 -13.85 -1.11
C LEU A 123 11.37 -14.96 -0.49
N LYS A 124 10.74 -15.94 0.16
CA LYS A 124 11.43 -17.13 0.71
C LYS A 124 11.16 -18.34 -0.19
N GLU A 125 12.19 -18.81 -0.88
CA GLU A 125 12.11 -19.95 -1.82
C GLU A 125 11.02 -19.74 -2.89
N LYS A 126 9.80 -20.24 -2.66
CA LYS A 126 8.63 -20.09 -3.54
C LYS A 126 7.42 -19.48 -2.85
N LYS A 127 7.61 -18.95 -1.63
CA LYS A 127 6.55 -18.35 -0.81
C LYS A 127 6.82 -16.87 -0.61
N ILE A 128 5.76 -16.09 -0.59
CA ILE A 128 5.81 -14.68 -0.21
C ILE A 128 5.39 -14.60 1.25
N VAL A 129 6.31 -14.18 2.10
CA VAL A 129 6.11 -14.05 3.54
C VAL A 129 6.01 -12.58 3.90
N LEU A 130 4.99 -12.24 4.66
CA LEU A 130 4.83 -10.91 5.25
C LEU A 130 5.14 -10.98 6.75
N PRO A 131 6.29 -10.44 7.21
CA PRO A 131 6.60 -10.42 8.63
C PRO A 131 5.59 -9.51 9.36
N VAL A 132 5.07 -9.97 10.51
CA VAL A 132 4.12 -9.24 11.34
C VAL A 132 4.47 -9.38 12.83
N ASP A 133 4.00 -8.43 13.64
CA ASP A 133 4.35 -8.32 15.06
C ASP A 133 3.41 -9.09 15.99
N SER A 134 2.24 -9.52 15.52
CA SER A 134 1.25 -10.14 16.39
C SER A 134 0.29 -11.11 15.69
N ASN A 135 -0.24 -12.08 16.43
CA ASN A 135 -1.28 -13.00 15.96
C ASN A 135 -2.59 -12.28 15.61
N GLY A 136 -2.90 -11.16 16.26
CA GLY A 136 -4.06 -10.34 15.94
C GLY A 136 -3.95 -9.74 14.54
N ALA A 137 -2.76 -9.25 14.18
CA ALA A 137 -2.47 -8.74 12.84
C ALA A 137 -2.63 -9.84 11.77
N ILE A 138 -2.16 -11.06 12.04
CA ILE A 138 -2.29 -12.20 11.10
C ILE A 138 -3.74 -12.45 10.70
N ASN A 139 -4.63 -12.59 11.68
CA ASN A 139 -6.03 -12.91 11.41
C ASN A 139 -6.73 -11.79 10.61
N TYR A 140 -6.47 -10.55 11.00
CA TYR A 140 -7.03 -9.39 10.33
C TYR A 140 -6.56 -9.27 8.87
N LEU A 141 -5.24 -9.41 8.64
CA LEU A 141 -4.67 -9.35 7.31
C LEU A 141 -5.17 -10.47 6.42
N LYS A 142 -5.17 -11.72 6.89
CA LYS A 142 -5.66 -12.88 6.11
C LYS A 142 -7.11 -12.74 5.67
N GLN A 143 -7.97 -12.18 6.49
CA GLN A 143 -9.40 -12.12 6.21
C GLN A 143 -9.80 -10.93 5.34
N GLN A 144 -9.14 -9.79 5.51
CA GLN A 144 -9.64 -8.54 4.92
C GLN A 144 -8.73 -7.95 3.84
N TYR A 145 -7.40 -8.08 3.99
CA TYR A 145 -6.46 -7.31 3.15
C TYR A 145 -5.69 -8.13 2.13
N LEU A 146 -5.08 -9.21 2.57
CA LEU A 146 -4.21 -9.98 1.68
C LEU A 146 -4.95 -10.46 0.42
N PRO A 147 -6.23 -10.89 0.47
CA PRO A 147 -6.96 -11.24 -0.75
C PRO A 147 -7.12 -10.08 -1.73
N LEU A 148 -7.29 -8.85 -1.24
CA LEU A 148 -7.37 -7.67 -2.09
C LEU A 148 -6.01 -7.35 -2.73
N VAL A 149 -4.95 -7.37 -1.93
CA VAL A 149 -3.58 -7.15 -2.41
C VAL A 149 -3.17 -8.21 -3.42
N GLU A 150 -3.43 -9.48 -3.16
CA GLU A 150 -3.19 -10.60 -4.09
C GLU A 150 -3.93 -10.38 -5.42
N THR A 151 -5.16 -9.90 -5.37
CA THR A 151 -5.94 -9.56 -6.58
C THR A 151 -5.32 -8.40 -7.35
N LEU A 152 -4.82 -7.37 -6.66
CA LEU A 152 -4.11 -6.26 -7.28
C LEU A 152 -2.83 -6.73 -7.97
N PHE A 153 -2.04 -7.60 -7.35
CA PHE A 153 -0.84 -8.15 -7.98
C PHE A 153 -1.15 -8.91 -9.27
N VAL A 154 -2.23 -9.69 -9.29
CA VAL A 154 -2.69 -10.33 -10.53
C VAL A 154 -3.03 -9.28 -11.59
N SER A 155 -3.62 -8.16 -11.21
CA SER A 155 -3.90 -7.06 -12.15
C SER A 155 -2.65 -6.33 -12.65
N TYR A 156 -1.53 -6.45 -11.95
CA TYR A 156 -0.22 -5.93 -12.37
C TYR A 156 0.58 -6.89 -13.27
N GLY A 157 0.03 -8.07 -13.54
CA GLY A 157 0.67 -9.08 -14.39
C GLY A 157 1.43 -10.16 -13.63
N PHE A 158 1.40 -10.17 -12.31
CA PHE A 158 2.01 -11.23 -11.52
C PHE A 158 1.21 -12.53 -11.61
N PRO A 159 1.87 -13.69 -11.39
CA PRO A 159 1.17 -14.95 -11.26
C PRO A 159 0.26 -14.93 -10.03
N LYS A 160 -0.72 -15.81 -10.00
CA LYS A 160 -1.53 -15.98 -8.80
C LYS A 160 -0.68 -16.63 -7.71
N PHE A 161 -0.48 -15.91 -6.62
CA PHE A 161 0.22 -16.39 -5.43
C PHE A 161 -0.59 -16.10 -4.16
N ARG A 162 -0.10 -16.56 -3.03
CA ARG A 162 -0.62 -16.19 -1.71
C ARG A 162 0.48 -15.56 -0.87
N ILE A 163 0.09 -14.58 -0.07
CA ILE A 163 0.96 -13.94 0.91
C ILE A 163 0.66 -14.56 2.26
N GLU A 164 1.70 -15.17 2.87
CA GLU A 164 1.59 -15.81 4.17
C GLU A 164 2.14 -14.86 5.26
N PRO A 165 1.29 -14.27 6.13
CA PRO A 165 1.80 -13.51 7.26
C PRO A 165 2.38 -14.47 8.30
N GLU A 166 3.63 -14.20 8.72
CA GLU A 166 4.37 -14.95 9.73
C GLU A 166 4.81 -13.99 10.84
N ILE A 167 4.86 -14.49 12.09
CA ILE A 167 5.37 -13.69 13.20
C ILE A 167 6.88 -13.54 13.05
N ASP A 168 7.32 -12.29 13.07
CA ASP A 168 8.73 -11.95 13.24
C ASP A 168 9.00 -11.75 14.74
N GLU A 169 9.65 -12.74 15.36
CA GLU A 169 9.93 -12.75 16.79
C GLU A 169 10.76 -11.54 17.23
N GLU A 170 11.72 -11.10 16.42
CA GLU A 170 12.53 -9.92 16.74
C GLU A 170 11.70 -8.62 16.72
N GLN A 171 10.80 -8.50 15.77
CA GLN A 171 9.90 -7.34 15.70
C GLN A 171 8.87 -7.38 16.84
N ALA A 172 8.31 -8.55 17.14
CA ALA A 172 7.36 -8.73 18.22
C ALA A 172 7.98 -8.33 19.57
N GLU A 173 9.23 -8.75 19.84
CA GLU A 173 9.96 -8.35 21.06
C GLU A 173 10.23 -6.85 21.13
N ARG A 174 10.61 -6.22 20.00
CA ARG A 174 10.84 -4.75 19.93
C ARG A 174 9.56 -3.96 20.20
N VAL A 175 8.44 -4.38 19.61
CA VAL A 175 7.14 -3.75 19.83
C VAL A 175 6.70 -3.91 21.29
N LEU A 176 6.91 -5.08 21.88
CA LEU A 176 6.58 -5.36 23.27
C LEU A 176 7.39 -4.46 24.22
N LYS A 177 8.70 -4.33 24.00
CA LYS A 177 9.57 -3.44 24.79
C LYS A 177 9.11 -1.98 24.70
N LEU A 178 8.85 -1.48 23.48
CA LEU A 178 8.37 -0.12 23.28
C LEU A 178 7.00 0.13 23.96
N PHE A 179 6.14 -0.86 23.97
CA PHE A 179 4.85 -0.78 24.65
C PHE A 179 5.03 -0.72 26.18
N GLU A 180 5.91 -1.54 26.73
CA GLU A 180 6.23 -1.53 28.16
C GLU A 180 6.87 -0.21 28.60
N GLU A 181 7.81 0.32 27.81
CA GLU A 181 8.43 1.63 28.05
C GLU A 181 7.39 2.76 28.06
N ARG A 182 6.51 2.81 27.08
CA ARG A 182 5.43 3.81 27.02
C ARG A 182 4.46 3.69 28.19
N LYS A 183 4.15 2.47 28.59
CA LYS A 183 3.28 2.21 29.74
C LYS A 183 3.92 2.68 31.05
N GLN A 184 5.24 2.50 31.21
CA GLN A 184 5.99 3.00 32.35
C GLN A 184 6.04 4.53 32.35
N GLU A 185 6.35 5.16 31.22
CA GLU A 185 6.35 6.62 31.09
C GLU A 185 4.97 7.24 31.41
N GLN A 186 3.89 6.63 30.93
CA GLN A 186 2.54 7.08 31.24
C GLN A 186 2.20 6.93 32.73
N ALA A 187 2.61 5.83 33.35
CA ALA A 187 2.42 5.61 34.78
C ALA A 187 3.21 6.62 35.63
N GLU A 188 4.45 6.89 35.27
CA GLU A 188 5.30 7.91 35.94
C GLU A 188 4.72 9.32 35.75
N ALA A 189 4.29 9.68 34.56
CA ALA A 189 3.63 10.96 34.30
C ALA A 189 2.36 11.12 35.13
N PHE A 190 1.54 10.09 35.21
CA PHE A 190 0.32 10.09 36.04
C PHE A 190 0.63 10.24 37.53
N MET A 191 1.64 9.52 38.04
CA MET A 191 2.09 9.62 39.44
C MET A 191 2.61 11.03 39.76
N LYS A 192 3.39 11.61 38.85
CA LYS A 192 3.91 12.98 39.01
C LYS A 192 2.76 14.01 39.04
N GLN A 193 1.78 13.89 38.16
CA GLN A 193 0.63 14.77 38.12
C GLN A 193 -0.27 14.63 39.36
N ALA A 194 -0.42 13.41 39.87
CA ALA A 194 -1.14 13.13 41.12
C ALA A 194 -0.41 13.76 42.33
N ALA A 195 0.93 13.62 42.40
CA ALA A 195 1.72 14.23 43.46
C ALA A 195 1.66 15.76 43.45
N GLU A 196 1.77 16.40 42.27
CA GLU A 196 1.63 17.84 42.11
C GLU A 196 0.23 18.35 42.54
N SER A 197 -0.82 17.62 42.18
CA SER A 197 -2.18 17.98 42.57
C SER A 197 -2.42 17.88 44.10
N LEU A 198 -1.78 16.92 44.79
CA LEU A 198 -1.82 16.81 46.23
C LEU A 198 -1.11 17.96 46.91
N ILE A 199 0.05 18.38 46.43
CA ILE A 199 0.83 19.51 46.96
C ILE A 199 0.00 20.82 46.84
N VAL A 200 -0.61 21.05 45.69
CA VAL A 200 -1.46 22.22 45.48
C VAL A 200 -2.69 22.22 46.41
N HIS A 201 -3.24 21.04 46.68
CA HIS A 201 -4.39 20.90 47.57
C HIS A 201 -4.00 21.14 49.05
N GLU A 202 -2.84 20.68 49.45
CA GLU A 202 -2.34 20.99 50.82
C GLU A 202 -1.98 22.47 51.02
N GLN A 203 -1.42 23.11 50.03
CA GLN A 203 -1.12 24.55 50.08
C GLN A 203 -2.41 25.37 50.20
N LYS A 204 -3.44 25.10 49.39
CA LYS A 204 -4.75 25.76 49.51
C LYS A 204 -5.44 25.50 50.86
N LYS A 205 -5.16 24.37 51.48
CA LYS A 205 -5.75 24.03 52.81
C LYS A 205 -5.02 24.79 53.93
N LYS A 206 -3.72 25.06 53.81
CA LYS A 206 -2.93 25.91 54.72
C LYS A 206 -3.36 27.37 54.60
N GLU A 207 -3.44 27.94 53.42
CA GLU A 207 -3.89 29.31 53.17
C GLU A 207 -5.30 29.56 53.72
N ARG A 208 -6.23 28.61 53.60
CA ARG A 208 -7.58 28.74 54.20
C ARG A 208 -7.58 28.71 55.72
N LYS A 209 -6.61 28.04 56.38
CA LYS A 209 -6.52 28.02 57.83
C LYS A 209 -5.92 29.31 58.39
N GLU A 210 -5.05 30.00 57.66
CA GLU A 210 -4.43 31.27 58.04
C GLU A 210 -5.39 32.49 57.86
N GLN A 211 -6.48 32.33 57.06
CA GLN A 211 -7.46 33.38 56.81
C GLN A 211 -8.68 33.34 57.75
N LEU A 212 -8.72 32.44 58.73
CA LEU A 212 -9.81 32.44 59.72
C LEU A 212 -9.51 33.50 60.81
N PRO A 213 -10.35 34.52 60.98
CA PRO A 213 -10.15 35.53 62.03
C PRO A 213 -10.22 34.87 63.40
N VAL A 214 -9.25 35.16 64.23
CA VAL A 214 -9.27 34.85 65.66
C VAL A 214 -10.31 35.76 66.28
N LEU A 215 -11.44 35.19 66.74
CA LEU A 215 -12.45 35.85 67.57
C LEU A 215 -12.01 35.91 69.02
#